data_8ffcd68d85b62126486ccc5acaf474e6
#
_entry.id   8ffcd68d85b62126486ccc5acaf474e6
#
_cell.length_a   1.000
_cell.length_b   1.000
_cell.length_c   1.000
_cell.angle_alpha   90.00
_cell.angle_beta   90.00
_cell.angle_gamma   90.00
#
_symmetry.space_group_name_H-M   'P 1'
#
loop_
_entity.id
_entity.type
_entity.pdbx_description
1 polymer ?
#
loop_
_entity_poly.entity_id
_entity_poly.type
_entity_poly.pdbx_seq_one_letter_code
_entity_poly.pdbx_strand_id
1 'polypeptide(L)'
;MPWFSETSDRIEWPRLETLIEQAAAEARSRICAKPKRVLLLPPDITRAHSGAGKLTEMLYNQFAGEADVHVIPTLGQHVPHTPEENRHMFGSIPNERIHAHDWRAGSVHVGEIPADFVKEKTGGAADWPIPIVLNRMLMEEPWDLIINVGHVVPHEVLGFANHNKNYFIGLAGKDLICASHMASASYGIENNLGTLVTPVRECFNKAEQNYLGHLPDLYVQVVMRRNEDNELVHTGVYVGDDLDTYLDAARQSREQNITALDKPLDKVVCVMQGDEFFSTWVANKAVYRTRMAIADGGELIIIAPGLKRFGEQPEVDALIRKVGYVGTPRVMEAYHSDPLLQDFAHGTAHLIHGSSEGRFRITYAPGHMTREEIEGVNF
;
A
#
# COMPACT_ATOMS: atom_id res chain seq x y z
N MET A 1 -9.29 14.37 -15.53
CA MET A 1 -9.53 15.44 -14.52
C MET A 1 -10.56 14.92 -13.51
N PRO A 2 -10.43 15.21 -12.21
CA PRO A 2 -11.40 14.75 -11.23
C PRO A 2 -12.84 15.18 -11.59
N TRP A 3 -13.82 14.35 -11.24
CA TRP A 3 -15.22 14.74 -11.33
C TRP A 3 -15.48 15.93 -10.43
N PHE A 4 -14.90 15.89 -9.24
CA PHE A 4 -14.75 17.03 -8.35
C PHE A 4 -13.59 16.79 -7.37
N SER A 5 -13.11 17.87 -6.78
CA SER A 5 -12.14 17.83 -5.70
C SER A 5 -12.38 18.98 -4.73
N GLU A 6 -11.95 18.80 -3.49
CA GLU A 6 -11.93 19.85 -2.49
C GLU A 6 -10.62 19.79 -1.70
N THR A 7 -10.01 20.94 -1.50
CA THR A 7 -8.78 21.09 -0.71
C THR A 7 -8.97 22.20 0.32
N SER A 8 -8.48 21.97 1.54
CA SER A 8 -8.55 22.94 2.65
C SER A 8 -7.46 22.62 3.64
N ASP A 9 -7.16 23.53 4.56
CA ASP A 9 -6.28 23.26 5.68
C ASP A 9 -6.83 22.16 6.60
N ARG A 10 -8.16 22.07 6.70
CA ARG A 10 -8.87 21.00 7.42
C ARG A 10 -10.27 20.83 6.84
N ILE A 11 -10.63 19.63 6.48
CA ILE A 11 -11.98 19.24 6.05
C ILE A 11 -12.62 18.45 7.19
N GLU A 12 -13.63 19.02 7.81
CA GLU A 12 -14.34 18.44 8.95
C GLU A 12 -15.32 17.34 8.52
N TRP A 13 -15.64 16.43 9.45
CA TRP A 13 -16.51 15.28 9.17
C TRP A 13 -17.87 15.63 8.55
N PRO A 14 -18.60 16.69 8.97
CA PRO A 14 -19.86 17.04 8.31
C PRO A 14 -19.66 17.46 6.84
N ARG A 15 -18.49 18.05 6.52
CA ARG A 15 -18.17 18.39 5.13
C ARG A 15 -17.79 17.14 4.34
N LEU A 16 -17.02 16.22 4.94
CA LEU A 16 -16.71 14.92 4.32
C LEU A 16 -17.99 14.15 3.99
N GLU A 17 -18.97 14.12 4.90
CA GLU A 17 -20.27 13.48 4.66
C GLU A 17 -20.98 14.06 3.42
N THR A 18 -21.04 15.38 3.30
CA THR A 18 -21.59 16.06 2.11
C THR A 18 -20.84 15.68 0.82
N LEU A 19 -19.49 15.57 0.88
CA LEU A 19 -18.68 15.18 -0.28
C LEU A 19 -18.90 13.71 -0.66
N ILE A 20 -19.13 12.83 0.32
CA ILE A 20 -19.49 11.43 0.08
C ILE A 20 -20.87 11.29 -0.54
N GLU A 21 -21.86 12.07 -0.08
CA GLU A 21 -23.18 12.15 -0.71
C GLU A 21 -23.06 12.61 -2.17
N GLN A 22 -22.23 13.63 -2.43
CA GLN A 22 -21.94 14.09 -3.78
C GLN A 22 -21.28 12.99 -4.62
N ALA A 23 -20.30 12.25 -4.07
CA ALA A 23 -19.64 11.15 -4.78
C ALA A 23 -20.64 10.05 -5.16
N ALA A 24 -21.57 9.70 -4.27
CA ALA A 24 -22.62 8.74 -4.55
C ALA A 24 -23.61 9.25 -5.63
N ALA A 25 -23.92 10.53 -5.62
CA ALA A 25 -24.77 11.15 -6.65
C ALA A 25 -24.09 11.17 -8.03
N GLU A 26 -22.80 11.52 -8.09
CA GLU A 26 -21.99 11.47 -9.32
C GLU A 26 -21.86 10.04 -9.85
N ALA A 27 -21.66 9.05 -8.99
CA ALA A 27 -21.62 7.64 -9.38
C ALA A 27 -22.94 7.20 -10.04
N ARG A 28 -24.08 7.59 -9.47
CA ARG A 28 -25.39 7.33 -10.08
C ARG A 28 -25.57 8.05 -11.42
N SER A 29 -25.06 9.26 -11.53
CA SER A 29 -25.19 10.07 -12.75
C SER A 29 -24.32 9.55 -13.89
N ARG A 30 -23.10 9.13 -13.59
CA ARG A 30 -22.06 8.85 -14.60
C ARG A 30 -21.86 7.37 -14.89
N ILE A 31 -22.04 6.48 -13.89
CA ILE A 31 -21.76 5.05 -14.03
C ILE A 31 -23.06 4.26 -14.10
N CYS A 32 -23.85 4.24 -13.04
CA CYS A 32 -25.07 3.47 -12.99
C CYS A 32 -26.16 4.16 -12.15
N ALA A 33 -27.25 4.56 -12.79
CA ALA A 33 -28.33 5.32 -12.14
C ALA A 33 -29.05 4.51 -11.02
N LYS A 34 -29.12 3.20 -11.15
CA LYS A 34 -29.78 2.28 -10.19
C LYS A 34 -28.95 1.01 -10.06
N PRO A 35 -27.79 1.07 -9.38
CA PRO A 35 -26.97 -0.11 -9.20
C PRO A 35 -27.72 -1.14 -8.33
N LYS A 36 -27.68 -2.39 -8.73
CA LYS A 36 -28.22 -3.53 -7.97
C LYS A 36 -27.15 -4.18 -7.11
N ARG A 37 -25.90 -4.18 -7.58
CA ARG A 37 -24.74 -4.74 -6.87
C ARG A 37 -23.62 -3.73 -6.82
N VAL A 38 -23.19 -3.40 -5.60
CA VAL A 38 -22.13 -2.41 -5.33
C VAL A 38 -21.00 -3.08 -4.56
N LEU A 39 -19.78 -2.84 -5.00
CA LEU A 39 -18.57 -3.28 -4.31
C LEU A 39 -17.79 -2.07 -3.78
N LEU A 40 -17.47 -2.07 -2.48
CA LEU A 40 -16.64 -1.07 -1.84
C LEU A 40 -15.27 -1.68 -1.53
N LEU A 41 -14.21 -0.99 -1.92
CA LEU A 41 -12.82 -1.41 -1.79
C LEU A 41 -12.04 -0.45 -0.88
N PRO A 42 -12.24 -0.50 0.44
CA PRO A 42 -11.47 0.29 1.40
C PRO A 42 -10.09 -0.35 1.68
N PRO A 43 -9.15 0.40 2.30
CA PRO A 43 -7.96 -0.18 2.90
C PRO A 43 -8.32 -1.04 4.12
N ASP A 44 -7.34 -1.78 4.60
CA ASP A 44 -7.46 -2.60 5.81
C ASP A 44 -7.29 -1.80 7.13
N ILE A 45 -7.40 -2.51 8.26
CA ILE A 45 -7.30 -1.94 9.61
C ILE A 45 -6.00 -1.17 9.87
N THR A 46 -4.89 -1.51 9.21
CA THR A 46 -3.62 -0.77 9.36
C THR A 46 -3.72 0.68 8.91
N ARG A 47 -4.78 1.03 8.19
CA ARG A 47 -5.12 2.39 7.72
C ARG A 47 -6.34 2.99 8.44
N ALA A 48 -6.77 2.45 9.59
CA ALA A 48 -7.91 2.99 10.35
C ALA A 48 -7.77 4.48 10.64
N HIS A 49 -6.55 4.93 10.93
CA HIS A 49 -6.23 6.35 11.16
C HIS A 49 -6.57 7.28 9.98
N SER A 50 -6.73 6.75 8.77
CA SER A 50 -7.08 7.54 7.59
C SER A 50 -8.55 7.95 7.51
N GLY A 51 -9.41 7.42 8.38
CA GLY A 51 -10.85 7.63 8.33
C GLY A 51 -11.55 6.94 7.15
N ALA A 52 -10.79 6.20 6.30
CA ALA A 52 -11.37 5.53 5.11
C ALA A 52 -12.46 4.52 5.48
N GLY A 53 -12.37 3.87 6.64
CA GLY A 53 -13.42 2.98 7.12
C GLY A 53 -14.75 3.70 7.34
N LYS A 54 -14.72 4.87 7.99
CA LYS A 54 -15.93 5.70 8.20
C LYS A 54 -16.49 6.24 6.87
N LEU A 55 -15.62 6.63 5.93
CA LEU A 55 -16.04 7.03 4.58
C LEU A 55 -16.71 5.86 3.84
N THR A 56 -16.20 4.63 4.04
CA THR A 56 -16.80 3.41 3.50
C THR A 56 -18.17 3.13 4.10
N GLU A 57 -18.35 3.31 5.41
CA GLU A 57 -19.65 3.20 6.08
C GLU A 57 -20.65 4.22 5.53
N MET A 58 -20.24 5.48 5.33
CA MET A 58 -21.07 6.49 4.71
C MET A 58 -21.50 6.09 3.30
N LEU A 59 -20.59 5.61 2.45
CA LEU A 59 -20.90 5.10 1.11
C LEU A 59 -21.82 3.87 1.17
N TYR A 60 -21.56 2.92 2.07
CA TYR A 60 -22.42 1.77 2.28
C TYR A 60 -23.87 2.22 2.54
N ASN A 61 -24.07 3.18 3.44
CA ASN A 61 -25.38 3.69 3.81
C ASN A 61 -26.09 4.43 2.65
N GLN A 62 -25.33 4.99 1.70
CA GLN A 62 -25.90 5.60 0.49
C GLN A 62 -26.57 4.58 -0.45
N PHE A 63 -26.12 3.31 -0.44
CA PHE A 63 -26.58 2.30 -1.40
C PHE A 63 -27.33 1.13 -0.75
N ALA A 64 -27.13 0.83 0.53
CA ALA A 64 -27.67 -0.37 1.21
C ALA A 64 -29.21 -0.46 1.21
N GLY A 65 -29.92 0.67 1.03
CA GLY A 65 -31.40 0.67 0.94
C GLY A 65 -31.94 0.24 -0.44
N GLU A 66 -31.09 0.21 -1.47
CA GLU A 66 -31.52 -0.01 -2.87
C GLU A 66 -30.66 -1.05 -3.62
N ALA A 67 -29.49 -1.41 -3.08
CA ALA A 67 -28.53 -2.32 -3.70
C ALA A 67 -28.02 -3.38 -2.75
N ASP A 68 -27.53 -4.49 -3.30
CA ASP A 68 -26.74 -5.51 -2.60
C ASP A 68 -25.29 -5.04 -2.50
N VAL A 69 -24.93 -4.45 -1.33
CA VAL A 69 -23.62 -3.81 -1.13
C VAL A 69 -22.69 -4.78 -0.42
N HIS A 70 -21.49 -4.93 -0.99
CA HIS A 70 -20.40 -5.75 -0.47
C HIS A 70 -19.15 -4.91 -0.21
N VAL A 71 -18.32 -5.34 0.72
CA VAL A 71 -17.06 -4.71 1.07
C VAL A 71 -15.94 -5.74 1.00
N ILE A 72 -14.85 -5.44 0.32
CA ILE A 72 -13.62 -6.23 0.37
C ILE A 72 -12.48 -5.29 0.78
N PRO A 73 -12.01 -5.36 2.03
CA PRO A 73 -10.80 -4.64 2.43
C PRO A 73 -9.62 -5.06 1.57
N THR A 74 -8.83 -4.09 1.10
CA THR A 74 -7.68 -4.32 0.23
C THR A 74 -6.46 -4.78 1.03
N LEU A 75 -6.57 -6.02 1.56
CA LEU A 75 -5.63 -6.63 2.52
C LEU A 75 -4.23 -6.86 1.93
N GLY A 76 -4.12 -7.11 0.63
CA GLY A 76 -2.88 -7.63 0.07
C GLY A 76 -2.48 -8.93 0.77
N GLN A 77 -1.34 -8.91 1.46
CA GLN A 77 -0.81 -10.06 2.20
C GLN A 77 -1.11 -10.00 3.71
N HIS A 78 -1.82 -8.98 4.18
CA HIS A 78 -2.16 -8.84 5.58
C HIS A 78 -3.17 -9.90 6.02
N VAL A 79 -3.23 -10.13 7.32
CA VAL A 79 -4.18 -11.09 7.92
C VAL A 79 -5.61 -10.55 7.79
N PRO A 80 -6.60 -11.40 7.49
CA PRO A 80 -8.01 -11.00 7.51
C PRO A 80 -8.41 -10.38 8.85
N HIS A 81 -9.28 -9.39 8.80
CA HIS A 81 -9.81 -8.75 10.00
C HIS A 81 -10.64 -9.72 10.85
N THR A 82 -10.53 -9.58 12.16
CA THR A 82 -11.51 -10.15 13.09
C THR A 82 -12.85 -9.40 13.02
N PRO A 83 -13.95 -10.00 13.53
CA PRO A 83 -15.23 -9.29 13.63
C PRO A 83 -15.17 -7.99 14.46
N GLU A 84 -14.27 -7.92 15.47
CA GLU A 84 -14.01 -6.73 16.27
C GLU A 84 -13.33 -5.64 15.45
N GLU A 85 -12.32 -6.00 14.69
CA GLU A 85 -11.61 -5.08 13.79
C GLU A 85 -12.52 -4.55 12.68
N ASN A 86 -13.41 -5.40 12.14
CA ASN A 86 -14.42 -4.96 11.18
C ASN A 86 -15.36 -3.92 11.79
N ARG A 87 -15.86 -4.15 13.02
CA ARG A 87 -16.71 -3.17 13.73
C ARG A 87 -15.96 -1.86 14.01
N HIS A 88 -14.70 -1.96 14.41
CA HIS A 88 -13.87 -0.78 14.66
C HIS A 88 -13.64 0.03 13.38
N MET A 89 -13.35 -0.65 12.27
CA MET A 89 -13.02 0.00 10.98
C MET A 89 -14.27 0.51 10.25
N PHE A 90 -15.32 -0.29 10.18
CA PHE A 90 -16.46 -0.11 9.29
C PHE A 90 -17.80 0.15 10.00
N GLY A 91 -17.76 0.35 11.32
CA GLY A 91 -18.93 0.75 12.11
C GLY A 91 -20.11 -0.20 12.01
N SER A 92 -21.22 0.29 11.45
CA SER A 92 -22.51 -0.43 11.38
C SER A 92 -22.64 -1.39 10.20
N ILE A 93 -21.64 -1.50 9.33
CA ILE A 93 -21.70 -2.44 8.18
C ILE A 93 -21.77 -3.87 8.71
N PRO A 94 -22.81 -4.67 8.31
CA PRO A 94 -22.94 -6.04 8.75
C PRO A 94 -21.73 -6.89 8.38
N ASN A 95 -21.23 -7.70 9.31
CA ASN A 95 -20.00 -8.47 9.13
C ASN A 95 -20.09 -9.47 7.95
N GLU A 96 -21.28 -9.99 7.65
CA GLU A 96 -21.56 -10.86 6.50
C GLU A 96 -21.43 -10.16 5.14
N ARG A 97 -21.36 -8.83 5.14
CA ARG A 97 -21.13 -8.01 3.94
C ARG A 97 -19.67 -7.71 3.71
N ILE A 98 -18.79 -8.05 4.67
CA ILE A 98 -17.35 -7.79 4.62
C ILE A 98 -16.64 -9.10 4.30
N HIS A 99 -15.98 -9.16 3.14
CA HIS A 99 -15.33 -10.35 2.62
C HIS A 99 -13.82 -10.25 2.76
N ALA A 100 -13.18 -11.31 3.25
CA ALA A 100 -11.74 -11.38 3.34
C ALA A 100 -11.13 -11.69 1.96
N HIS A 101 -10.06 -11.00 1.59
CA HIS A 101 -9.24 -11.36 0.44
C HIS A 101 -8.28 -12.50 0.81
N ASP A 102 -8.32 -13.60 0.06
CA ASP A 102 -7.34 -14.67 0.13
C ASP A 102 -6.35 -14.57 -1.05
N TRP A 103 -5.20 -13.96 -0.80
CA TRP A 103 -4.17 -13.74 -1.80
C TRP A 103 -3.45 -15.03 -2.25
N ARG A 104 -3.61 -16.14 -1.51
CA ARG A 104 -3.00 -17.44 -1.85
C ARG A 104 -3.87 -18.29 -2.76
N ALA A 105 -5.18 -18.35 -2.49
CA ALA A 105 -6.08 -19.27 -3.18
C ALA A 105 -7.33 -18.58 -3.77
N GLY A 106 -7.68 -17.38 -3.32
CA GLY A 106 -8.89 -16.66 -3.71
C GLY A 106 -8.76 -15.79 -4.97
N SER A 107 -7.82 -16.10 -5.87
CA SER A 107 -7.51 -15.26 -7.04
C SER A 107 -7.58 -16.03 -8.35
N VAL A 108 -7.75 -15.30 -9.46
CA VAL A 108 -7.76 -15.83 -10.83
C VAL A 108 -6.72 -15.11 -11.68
N HIS A 109 -6.15 -15.83 -12.64
CA HIS A 109 -5.25 -15.24 -13.63
C HIS A 109 -6.05 -14.50 -14.69
N VAL A 110 -5.74 -13.22 -14.89
CA VAL A 110 -6.45 -12.31 -15.79
C VAL A 110 -5.64 -12.00 -17.05
N GLY A 111 -4.32 -11.96 -16.91
CA GLY A 111 -3.40 -11.62 -18.00
C GLY A 111 -1.98 -11.39 -17.50
N GLU A 112 -1.18 -10.66 -18.28
CA GLU A 112 0.23 -10.45 -18.00
C GLU A 112 0.72 -9.12 -18.55
N ILE A 113 1.62 -8.44 -17.83
CA ILE A 113 2.45 -7.37 -18.39
C ILE A 113 3.75 -8.01 -18.87
N PRO A 114 4.07 -7.90 -20.18
CA PRO A 114 5.23 -8.56 -20.77
C PRO A 114 6.56 -8.09 -20.16
N ALA A 115 7.54 -9.00 -20.10
CA ALA A 115 8.88 -8.72 -19.58
C ALA A 115 9.56 -7.54 -20.28
N ASP A 116 9.39 -7.39 -21.59
CA ASP A 116 9.99 -6.29 -22.36
C ASP A 116 9.45 -4.91 -21.90
N PHE A 117 8.15 -4.83 -21.58
CA PHE A 117 7.57 -3.60 -21.03
C PHE A 117 8.10 -3.31 -19.62
N VAL A 118 8.18 -4.32 -18.75
CA VAL A 118 8.75 -4.18 -17.40
C VAL A 118 10.20 -3.72 -17.51
N LYS A 119 10.99 -4.34 -18.39
CA LYS A 119 12.40 -4.00 -18.64
C LYS A 119 12.57 -2.57 -19.14
N GLU A 120 11.74 -2.14 -20.08
CA GLU A 120 11.74 -0.75 -20.57
C GLU A 120 11.51 0.23 -19.43
N LYS A 121 10.43 0.01 -18.65
CA LYS A 121 10.04 0.93 -17.56
C LYS A 121 11.02 0.97 -16.41
N THR A 122 11.64 -0.16 -16.08
CA THR A 122 12.65 -0.24 -15.01
C THR A 122 14.07 0.11 -15.48
N GLY A 123 14.26 0.49 -16.73
CA GLY A 123 15.59 0.74 -17.28
C GLY A 123 16.51 -0.49 -17.26
N GLY A 124 15.91 -1.70 -17.30
CA GLY A 124 16.61 -2.97 -17.27
C GLY A 124 16.84 -3.55 -15.88
N ALA A 125 16.35 -2.91 -14.81
CA ALA A 125 16.49 -3.42 -13.46
C ALA A 125 15.64 -4.68 -13.18
N ALA A 126 14.58 -4.88 -13.96
CA ALA A 126 13.74 -6.06 -13.95
C ALA A 126 13.44 -6.50 -15.39
N ASP A 127 13.56 -7.79 -15.71
CA ASP A 127 13.38 -8.34 -17.04
C ASP A 127 12.51 -9.62 -17.06
N TRP A 128 11.54 -9.66 -16.15
CA TRP A 128 10.54 -10.72 -16.02
C TRP A 128 9.13 -10.15 -16.21
N PRO A 129 8.15 -11.00 -16.62
CA PRO A 129 6.77 -10.57 -16.76
C PRO A 129 6.13 -10.35 -15.38
N ILE A 130 5.09 -9.53 -15.33
CA ILE A 130 4.25 -9.37 -14.14
C ILE A 130 2.89 -10.02 -14.45
N PRO A 131 2.60 -11.20 -13.90
CA PRO A 131 1.32 -11.87 -14.09
C PRO A 131 0.22 -11.08 -13.37
N ILE A 132 -0.91 -10.88 -14.03
CA ILE A 132 -2.07 -10.19 -13.45
C ILE A 132 -2.99 -11.25 -12.86
N VAL A 133 -2.93 -11.38 -11.54
CA VAL A 133 -3.70 -12.35 -10.76
C VAL A 133 -4.49 -11.58 -9.73
N LEU A 134 -5.83 -11.59 -9.83
CA LEU A 134 -6.72 -10.74 -9.05
C LEU A 134 -7.79 -11.55 -8.30
N ASN A 135 -8.36 -10.94 -7.29
CA ASN A 135 -9.43 -11.51 -6.47
C ASN A 135 -10.57 -12.04 -7.36
N ARG A 136 -10.99 -13.29 -7.08
CA ARG A 136 -12.02 -13.99 -7.86
C ARG A 136 -13.37 -13.27 -7.80
N MET A 137 -13.79 -12.82 -6.62
CA MET A 137 -15.05 -12.12 -6.45
C MET A 137 -15.08 -10.79 -7.22
N LEU A 138 -13.95 -10.07 -7.28
CA LEU A 138 -13.83 -8.87 -8.12
C LEU A 138 -14.07 -9.18 -9.59
N MET A 139 -13.48 -10.28 -10.09
CA MET A 139 -13.41 -10.56 -11.53
C MET A 139 -14.58 -11.38 -12.07
N GLU A 140 -15.18 -12.26 -11.26
CA GLU A 140 -16.18 -13.22 -11.70
C GLU A 140 -17.63 -12.81 -11.35
N GLU A 141 -17.79 -11.85 -10.41
CA GLU A 141 -19.13 -11.38 -10.04
C GLU A 141 -19.55 -10.15 -10.85
N PRO A 142 -20.84 -10.01 -11.21
CA PRO A 142 -21.32 -8.87 -11.97
C PRO A 142 -21.53 -7.66 -11.05
N TRP A 143 -20.67 -6.66 -11.16
CA TRP A 143 -20.79 -5.41 -10.41
C TRP A 143 -21.38 -4.32 -11.29
N ASP A 144 -22.38 -3.58 -10.76
CA ASP A 144 -22.92 -2.40 -11.42
C ASP A 144 -22.16 -1.12 -11.03
N LEU A 145 -21.45 -1.18 -9.88
CA LEU A 145 -20.65 -0.07 -9.37
C LEU A 145 -19.57 -0.60 -8.43
N ILE A 146 -18.33 -0.14 -8.64
CA ILE A 146 -17.19 -0.41 -7.76
C ILE A 146 -16.65 0.93 -7.23
N ILE A 147 -16.53 1.09 -5.92
CA ILE A 147 -15.99 2.31 -5.31
C ILE A 147 -14.73 2.00 -4.53
N ASN A 148 -13.60 2.47 -5.04
CA ASN A 148 -12.33 2.44 -4.34
C ASN A 148 -12.24 3.60 -3.35
N VAL A 149 -12.00 3.32 -2.08
CA VAL A 149 -11.85 4.33 -1.04
C VAL A 149 -10.45 4.25 -0.44
N GLY A 150 -9.79 5.39 -0.22
CA GLY A 150 -8.52 5.29 0.48
C GLY A 150 -7.70 6.57 0.56
N HIS A 151 -6.60 6.44 1.27
CA HIS A 151 -5.66 7.51 1.59
C HIS A 151 -4.47 7.50 0.63
N VAL A 152 -4.24 8.60 -0.05
CA VAL A 152 -3.06 8.81 -0.90
C VAL A 152 -1.90 9.30 -0.04
N VAL A 153 -0.91 8.44 0.16
CA VAL A 153 0.25 8.67 1.04
C VAL A 153 1.49 8.05 0.41
N PRO A 154 2.72 8.55 0.67
CA PRO A 154 3.95 7.97 0.13
C PRO A 154 4.06 6.47 0.37
N HIS A 155 4.48 5.72 -0.66
CA HIS A 155 4.54 4.25 -0.68
C HIS A 155 5.81 3.76 -1.38
N GLU A 156 6.47 2.75 -0.79
CA GLU A 156 7.79 2.25 -1.19
C GLU A 156 7.81 1.57 -2.56
N VAL A 157 6.70 0.97 -3.00
CA VAL A 157 6.63 0.23 -4.27
C VAL A 157 6.10 1.09 -5.42
N LEU A 158 5.06 1.89 -5.16
CA LEU A 158 4.27 2.59 -6.17
C LEU A 158 4.36 4.10 -6.10
N GLY A 159 5.29 4.63 -5.32
CA GLY A 159 5.44 6.06 -5.09
C GLY A 159 4.40 6.60 -4.09
N PHE A 160 3.12 6.42 -4.39
CA PHE A 160 2.00 6.71 -3.49
C PHE A 160 1.01 5.55 -3.45
N ALA A 161 0.31 5.42 -2.33
CA ALA A 161 -0.75 4.43 -2.12
C ALA A 161 -2.04 4.80 -2.86
N ASN A 162 -3.04 3.91 -2.76
CA ASN A 162 -4.38 4.05 -3.33
C ASN A 162 -4.45 3.96 -4.88
N HIS A 163 -5.60 4.31 -5.49
CA HIS A 163 -5.91 4.13 -6.90
C HIS A 163 -5.81 2.64 -7.29
N ASN A 164 -5.28 2.32 -8.47
CA ASN A 164 -5.16 0.94 -8.95
C ASN A 164 -4.26 0.03 -8.09
N LYS A 165 -3.52 0.57 -7.11
CA LYS A 165 -2.89 -0.24 -6.06
C LYS A 165 -3.92 -1.11 -5.31
N ASN A 166 -5.14 -0.62 -5.13
CA ASN A 166 -6.19 -1.38 -4.45
C ASN A 166 -6.51 -2.68 -5.19
N TYR A 167 -6.46 -2.67 -6.52
CA TYR A 167 -6.58 -3.87 -7.34
C TYR A 167 -5.30 -4.70 -7.34
N PHE A 168 -4.18 -4.10 -7.79
CA PHE A 168 -2.96 -4.83 -8.16
C PHE A 168 -2.00 -5.13 -7.01
N ILE A 169 -2.32 -4.69 -5.79
CA ILE A 169 -1.67 -5.13 -4.55
C ILE A 169 -2.74 -5.54 -3.52
N GLY A 170 -3.75 -4.68 -3.31
CA GLY A 170 -4.75 -4.89 -2.29
C GLY A 170 -5.62 -6.14 -2.50
N LEU A 171 -5.92 -6.47 -3.75
CA LEU A 171 -6.71 -7.63 -4.16
C LEU A 171 -5.92 -8.59 -5.07
N ALA A 172 -4.61 -8.52 -5.02
CA ALA A 172 -3.72 -9.30 -5.87
C ALA A 172 -3.42 -10.69 -5.30
N GLY A 173 -3.23 -11.65 -6.20
CA GLY A 173 -2.69 -12.96 -5.85
C GLY A 173 -1.17 -12.92 -5.63
N LYS A 174 -0.62 -14.03 -5.07
CA LYS A 174 0.78 -14.19 -4.69
C LYS A 174 1.75 -13.78 -5.81
N ASP A 175 1.53 -14.29 -7.02
CA ASP A 175 2.49 -14.14 -8.12
C ASP A 175 2.61 -12.68 -8.57
N LEU A 176 1.48 -11.96 -8.65
CA LEU A 176 1.46 -10.53 -8.96
C LEU A 176 2.21 -9.72 -7.89
N ILE A 177 1.93 -9.99 -6.60
CA ILE A 177 2.59 -9.30 -5.50
C ILE A 177 4.10 -9.54 -5.54
N CYS A 178 4.51 -10.81 -5.69
CA CYS A 178 5.92 -11.19 -5.74
C CYS A 178 6.67 -10.50 -6.90
N ALA A 179 6.14 -10.62 -8.13
CA ALA A 179 6.79 -10.07 -9.31
C ALA A 179 6.90 -8.54 -9.28
N SER A 180 5.82 -7.86 -8.85
CA SER A 180 5.79 -6.39 -8.79
C SER A 180 6.66 -5.82 -7.67
N HIS A 181 6.70 -6.45 -6.49
CA HIS A 181 7.56 -6.01 -5.38
C HIS A 181 9.04 -6.18 -5.73
N MET A 182 9.41 -7.31 -6.35
CA MET A 182 10.78 -7.51 -6.83
C MET A 182 11.18 -6.50 -7.90
N ALA A 183 10.30 -6.20 -8.86
CA ALA A 183 10.57 -5.19 -9.89
C ALA A 183 10.80 -3.80 -9.27
N SER A 184 9.98 -3.43 -8.27
CA SER A 184 10.17 -2.19 -7.52
C SER A 184 11.46 -2.17 -6.71
N ALA A 185 11.77 -3.26 -6.00
CA ALA A 185 12.97 -3.36 -5.19
C ALA A 185 14.25 -3.29 -6.03
N SER A 186 14.26 -4.00 -7.18
CA SER A 186 15.39 -3.96 -8.11
C SER A 186 15.62 -2.59 -8.73
N TYR A 187 14.56 -1.79 -8.93
CA TYR A 187 14.66 -0.41 -9.41
C TYR A 187 15.18 0.56 -8.33
N GLY A 188 15.02 0.22 -7.07
CA GLY A 188 15.47 0.99 -5.90
C GLY A 188 14.39 1.83 -5.26
N ILE A 189 14.30 1.74 -3.95
CA ILE A 189 13.28 2.43 -3.15
C ILE A 189 13.43 3.97 -3.23
N GLU A 190 14.65 4.47 -3.35
CA GLU A 190 14.96 5.89 -3.49
C GLU A 190 14.35 6.51 -4.75
N ASN A 191 14.19 5.71 -5.79
CA ASN A 191 13.58 6.13 -7.04
C ASN A 191 12.05 6.01 -7.03
N ASN A 192 11.51 5.24 -6.08
CA ASN A 192 10.08 4.93 -5.98
C ASN A 192 9.36 5.81 -4.95
N LEU A 193 9.82 5.81 -3.69
CA LEU A 193 9.11 6.41 -2.57
C LEU A 193 8.86 7.90 -2.79
N GLY A 194 7.58 8.31 -2.84
CA GLY A 194 7.18 9.70 -3.05
C GLY A 194 7.33 10.21 -4.50
N THR A 195 7.64 9.32 -5.45
CA THR A 195 7.62 9.62 -6.88
C THR A 195 6.21 9.47 -7.43
N LEU A 196 5.73 10.42 -8.23
CA LEU A 196 4.35 10.42 -8.73
C LEU A 196 4.07 9.26 -9.69
N VAL A 197 5.03 8.97 -10.55
CA VAL A 197 4.95 7.88 -11.54
C VAL A 197 6.19 7.01 -11.39
N THR A 198 5.99 5.76 -10.99
CA THR A 198 7.05 4.75 -10.84
C THR A 198 6.92 3.68 -11.93
N PRO A 199 7.98 2.93 -12.25
CA PRO A 199 7.91 1.85 -13.24
C PRO A 199 6.78 0.85 -12.98
N VAL A 200 6.62 0.42 -11.72
CA VAL A 200 5.56 -0.53 -11.35
C VAL A 200 4.16 0.11 -11.45
N ARG A 201 4.03 1.43 -11.14
CA ARG A 201 2.78 2.16 -11.38
C ARG A 201 2.43 2.20 -12.86
N GLU A 202 3.41 2.42 -13.75
CA GLU A 202 3.18 2.37 -15.20
C GLU A 202 2.76 0.97 -15.67
N CYS A 203 3.34 -0.10 -15.10
CA CYS A 203 2.89 -1.47 -15.35
C CYS A 203 1.44 -1.67 -14.92
N PHE A 204 1.05 -1.15 -13.75
CA PHE A 204 -0.33 -1.26 -13.26
C PHE A 204 -1.32 -0.40 -14.06
N ASN A 205 -0.94 0.80 -14.48
CA ASN A 205 -1.76 1.61 -15.38
C ASN A 205 -2.01 0.89 -16.72
N LYS A 206 -0.97 0.22 -17.24
CA LYS A 206 -1.09 -0.60 -18.45
C LYS A 206 -2.00 -1.82 -18.22
N ALA A 207 -1.87 -2.48 -17.06
CA ALA A 207 -2.72 -3.62 -16.71
C ALA A 207 -4.19 -3.20 -16.54
N GLU A 208 -4.45 -2.06 -15.89
CA GLU A 208 -5.78 -1.49 -15.73
C GLU A 208 -6.44 -1.23 -17.07
N GLN A 209 -5.74 -0.55 -17.98
CA GLN A 209 -6.22 -0.30 -19.35
C GLN A 209 -6.52 -1.59 -20.12
N ASN A 210 -5.66 -2.62 -20.00
CA ASN A 210 -5.79 -3.84 -20.76
C ASN A 210 -6.88 -4.77 -20.21
N TYR A 211 -7.05 -4.83 -18.88
CA TYR A 211 -7.79 -5.90 -18.23
C TYR A 211 -8.96 -5.41 -17.36
N LEU A 212 -8.93 -4.18 -16.86
CA LEU A 212 -9.95 -3.66 -15.96
C LEU A 212 -10.77 -2.48 -16.52
N GLY A 213 -10.45 -1.98 -17.73
CA GLY A 213 -11.13 -0.83 -18.33
C GLY A 213 -12.63 -1.01 -18.61
N HIS A 214 -13.15 -2.22 -18.39
CA HIS A 214 -14.58 -2.52 -18.47
C HIS A 214 -15.31 -2.46 -17.13
N LEU A 215 -14.58 -2.33 -16.01
CA LEU A 215 -15.18 -2.27 -14.69
C LEU A 215 -15.87 -0.90 -14.46
N PRO A 216 -17.07 -0.89 -13.86
CA PRO A 216 -17.81 0.32 -13.58
C PRO A 216 -17.30 0.98 -12.28
N ASP A 217 -16.08 1.48 -12.28
CA ASP A 217 -15.40 1.90 -11.06
C ASP A 217 -15.19 3.42 -10.95
N LEU A 218 -15.01 3.85 -9.71
CA LEU A 218 -14.55 5.20 -9.35
C LEU A 218 -13.65 5.13 -8.10
N TYR A 219 -12.93 6.23 -7.89
CA TYR A 219 -12.03 6.39 -6.76
C TYR A 219 -12.46 7.58 -5.90
N VAL A 220 -12.60 7.33 -4.59
CA VAL A 220 -12.75 8.35 -3.54
C VAL A 220 -11.45 8.38 -2.77
N GLN A 221 -10.65 9.39 -3.03
CA GLN A 221 -9.28 9.50 -2.54
C GLN A 221 -9.16 10.65 -1.56
N VAL A 222 -8.59 10.39 -0.39
CA VAL A 222 -8.35 11.42 0.61
C VAL A 222 -6.87 11.69 0.80
N VAL A 223 -6.53 12.93 1.07
CA VAL A 223 -5.20 13.37 1.49
C VAL A 223 -5.30 13.89 2.92
N MET A 224 -4.32 13.52 3.73
CA MET A 224 -4.23 13.94 5.12
C MET A 224 -2.83 14.44 5.43
N ARG A 225 -2.74 15.32 6.43
CA ARG A 225 -1.47 15.74 7.03
C ARG A 225 -1.59 15.80 8.55
N ARG A 226 -0.45 15.87 9.22
CA ARG A 226 -0.42 16.29 10.63
C ARG A 226 -0.46 17.81 10.69
N ASN A 227 -1.34 18.36 11.55
CA ASN A 227 -1.39 19.78 11.85
C ASN A 227 -0.36 20.16 12.91
N GLU A 228 -0.32 21.42 13.32
CA GLU A 228 0.60 21.94 14.35
C GLU A 228 0.40 21.28 15.72
N ASP A 229 -0.82 20.82 16.02
CA ASP A 229 -1.17 20.09 17.24
C ASP A 229 -0.85 18.59 17.15
N ASN A 230 -0.18 18.15 16.07
CA ASN A 230 0.14 16.76 15.78
C ASN A 230 -1.10 15.86 15.53
N GLU A 231 -2.27 16.43 15.24
CA GLU A 231 -3.47 15.70 14.85
C GLU A 231 -3.45 15.35 13.34
N LEU A 232 -3.96 14.18 12.99
CA LEU A 232 -4.21 13.83 11.59
C LEU A 232 -5.51 14.47 11.13
N VAL A 233 -5.42 15.32 10.09
CA VAL A 233 -6.56 16.05 9.54
C VAL A 233 -6.68 15.78 8.03
N HIS A 234 -7.90 15.65 7.54
CA HIS A 234 -8.17 15.59 6.11
C HIS A 234 -7.97 16.96 5.49
N THR A 235 -7.21 17.01 4.41
CA THR A 235 -6.88 18.25 3.70
C THR A 235 -7.25 18.22 2.22
N GLY A 236 -7.58 17.03 1.70
CA GLY A 236 -8.01 16.86 0.32
C GLY A 236 -8.98 15.70 0.15
N VAL A 237 -9.96 15.89 -0.73
CA VAL A 237 -10.85 14.85 -1.26
C VAL A 237 -10.85 14.97 -2.78
N TYR A 238 -10.63 13.86 -3.46
CA TYR A 238 -10.57 13.77 -4.92
C TYR A 238 -11.44 12.61 -5.38
N VAL A 239 -12.40 12.87 -6.23
CA VAL A 239 -13.34 11.87 -6.75
C VAL A 239 -13.31 11.87 -8.26
N GLY A 240 -13.16 10.69 -8.85
CA GLY A 240 -13.12 10.48 -10.30
C GLY A 240 -12.74 9.06 -10.67
N ASP A 241 -12.65 8.78 -11.95
CA ASP A 241 -12.40 7.48 -12.56
C ASP A 241 -11.08 7.41 -13.36
N ASP A 242 -10.27 8.46 -13.31
CA ASP A 242 -9.08 8.58 -14.14
C ASP A 242 -7.78 8.75 -13.34
N LEU A 243 -6.66 8.53 -14.02
CA LEU A 243 -5.32 8.68 -13.47
C LEU A 243 -5.02 10.11 -13.01
N ASP A 244 -5.57 11.14 -13.70
CA ASP A 244 -5.32 12.55 -13.34
C ASP A 244 -5.87 12.87 -11.96
N THR A 245 -7.03 12.30 -11.60
CA THR A 245 -7.63 12.41 -10.26
C THR A 245 -6.67 11.91 -9.18
N TYR A 246 -6.00 10.79 -9.43
CA TYR A 246 -4.99 10.25 -8.52
C TYR A 246 -3.72 11.13 -8.49
N LEU A 247 -3.25 11.59 -9.64
CA LEU A 247 -2.04 12.41 -9.71
C LEU A 247 -2.21 13.76 -8.99
N ASP A 248 -3.40 14.35 -9.02
CA ASP A 248 -3.72 15.58 -8.28
C ASP A 248 -3.66 15.33 -6.76
N ALA A 249 -4.28 14.24 -6.29
CA ALA A 249 -4.20 13.82 -4.89
C ALA A 249 -2.75 13.50 -4.46
N ALA A 250 -1.99 12.84 -5.32
CA ALA A 250 -0.60 12.48 -5.06
C ALA A 250 0.33 13.72 -5.02
N ARG A 251 0.09 14.74 -5.85
CA ARG A 251 0.82 16.03 -5.81
C ARG A 251 0.58 16.72 -4.47
N GLN A 252 -0.68 16.86 -4.05
CA GLN A 252 -0.99 17.43 -2.73
C GLN A 252 -0.37 16.63 -1.59
N SER A 253 -0.47 15.29 -1.63
CA SER A 253 0.13 14.42 -0.63
C SER A 253 1.66 14.56 -0.58
N ARG A 254 2.32 14.71 -1.74
CA ARG A 254 3.77 14.95 -1.82
C ARG A 254 4.16 16.25 -1.13
N GLU A 255 3.46 17.33 -1.40
CA GLU A 255 3.71 18.65 -0.81
C GLU A 255 3.53 18.65 0.70
N GLN A 256 2.58 17.87 1.21
CA GLN A 256 2.22 17.88 2.63
C GLN A 256 2.92 16.81 3.47
N ASN A 257 3.35 15.70 2.88
CA ASN A 257 3.86 14.52 3.60
C ASN A 257 5.33 14.20 3.32
N ILE A 258 6.00 14.97 2.47
CA ILE A 258 7.44 14.84 2.21
C ILE A 258 8.14 16.12 2.61
N THR A 259 9.06 16.01 3.57
CA THR A 259 9.88 17.13 4.03
C THR A 259 11.22 17.10 3.29
N ALA A 260 11.52 18.14 2.52
CA ALA A 260 12.84 18.34 1.96
C ALA A 260 13.80 18.92 3.03
N LEU A 261 15.01 18.40 3.08
CA LEU A 261 16.05 18.86 3.99
C LEU A 261 17.13 19.63 3.19
N ASP A 262 17.65 20.71 3.77
CA ASP A 262 18.73 21.50 3.17
C ASP A 262 20.05 20.72 3.08
N LYS A 263 20.26 19.77 4.00
CA LYS A 263 21.44 18.90 4.04
C LYS A 263 21.08 17.54 4.63
N PRO A 264 21.80 16.47 4.25
CA PRO A 264 21.64 15.17 4.88
C PRO A 264 21.96 15.20 6.38
N LEU A 265 21.39 14.24 7.12
CA LEU A 265 21.55 14.11 8.57
C LEU A 265 22.61 13.04 8.90
N ASP A 266 23.55 13.38 9.78
CA ASP A 266 24.57 12.43 10.24
C ASP A 266 23.99 11.35 11.14
N LYS A 267 22.89 11.65 11.86
CA LYS A 267 22.23 10.73 12.77
C LYS A 267 20.72 10.96 12.79
N VAL A 268 19.97 9.86 12.72
CA VAL A 268 18.51 9.84 12.85
C VAL A 268 18.11 8.84 13.93
N VAL A 269 17.19 9.21 14.80
CA VAL A 269 16.60 8.33 15.81
C VAL A 269 15.11 8.19 15.51
N CYS A 270 14.66 6.96 15.28
CA CYS A 270 13.25 6.62 15.13
C CYS A 270 12.76 5.87 16.36
N VAL A 271 11.65 6.30 16.94
CA VAL A 271 10.97 5.59 18.03
C VAL A 271 9.71 4.96 17.46
N MET A 272 9.63 3.62 17.52
CA MET A 272 8.48 2.85 17.05
C MET A 272 7.52 2.59 18.20
N GLN A 273 6.21 2.67 17.97
CA GLN A 273 5.20 2.36 18.97
C GLN A 273 5.26 0.88 19.37
N GLY A 274 5.29 0.61 20.67
CA GLY A 274 5.51 -0.73 21.20
C GLY A 274 4.34 -1.70 21.02
N ASP A 275 3.14 -1.18 20.79
CA ASP A 275 1.89 -1.92 20.58
C ASP A 275 1.52 -2.12 19.10
N GLU A 276 2.35 -1.61 18.16
CA GLU A 276 2.11 -1.72 16.72
C GLU A 276 3.24 -2.45 15.98
N PHE A 277 4.51 -2.14 16.32
CA PHE A 277 5.68 -2.58 15.54
C PHE A 277 6.35 -3.81 16.16
N PHE A 278 5.78 -5.00 15.91
CA PHE A 278 6.26 -6.27 16.50
C PHE A 278 7.30 -7.00 15.67
N SER A 279 7.52 -6.60 14.43
CA SER A 279 8.47 -7.25 13.51
C SER A 279 9.30 -6.22 12.74
N THR A 280 10.47 -6.61 12.23
CA THR A 280 11.23 -5.78 11.29
C THR A 280 10.47 -5.60 9.97
N TRP A 281 9.60 -6.54 9.59
CA TRP A 281 8.70 -6.38 8.44
C TRP A 281 7.93 -5.07 8.48
N VAL A 282 7.44 -4.66 9.63
CA VAL A 282 6.72 -3.40 9.80
C VAL A 282 7.64 -2.27 10.24
N ALA A 283 8.57 -2.54 11.18
CA ALA A 283 9.46 -1.53 11.77
C ALA A 283 10.50 -0.97 10.78
N ASN A 284 10.86 -1.71 9.71
CA ASN A 284 11.74 -1.20 8.65
C ASN A 284 11.13 -0.05 7.84
N LYS A 285 9.87 0.33 8.08
CA LYS A 285 9.35 1.63 7.64
C LYS A 285 10.20 2.79 8.17
N ALA A 286 10.88 2.63 9.31
CA ALA A 286 11.90 3.58 9.78
C ALA A 286 13.04 3.71 8.77
N VAL A 287 13.57 2.58 8.23
CA VAL A 287 14.60 2.57 7.20
C VAL A 287 14.08 3.21 5.90
N TYR A 288 12.90 2.77 5.43
CA TYR A 288 12.33 3.21 4.16
C TYR A 288 12.13 4.72 4.10
N ARG A 289 11.66 5.32 5.18
CA ARG A 289 11.27 6.73 5.24
C ARG A 289 12.41 7.69 5.54
N THR A 290 13.51 7.20 6.13
CA THR A 290 14.62 8.07 6.56
C THR A 290 15.87 7.92 5.70
N ARG A 291 16.02 6.83 4.95
CA ARG A 291 17.24 6.50 4.21
C ARG A 291 17.70 7.59 3.23
N MET A 292 16.77 8.33 2.62
CA MET A 292 17.11 9.44 1.71
C MET A 292 17.58 10.70 2.47
N ALA A 293 17.23 10.79 3.76
CA ALA A 293 17.63 11.93 4.60
C ALA A 293 18.98 11.71 5.30
N ILE A 294 19.50 10.48 5.34
CA ILE A 294 20.72 10.12 6.06
C ILE A 294 21.93 10.29 5.16
N ALA A 295 22.97 10.95 5.68
CA ALA A 295 24.25 11.15 5.02
C ALA A 295 24.98 9.80 4.82
N ASP A 296 25.83 9.72 3.81
CA ASP A 296 26.76 8.60 3.65
C ASP A 296 27.73 8.57 4.85
N GLY A 297 27.88 7.41 5.47
CA GLY A 297 28.61 7.22 6.74
C GLY A 297 27.79 7.59 7.99
N GLY A 298 26.54 8.02 7.84
CA GLY A 298 25.65 8.35 8.95
C GLY A 298 25.08 7.15 9.69
N GLU A 299 24.15 7.39 10.64
CA GLU A 299 23.57 6.37 11.50
C GLU A 299 22.07 6.54 11.65
N LEU A 300 21.32 5.44 11.51
CA LEU A 300 19.92 5.31 11.89
C LEU A 300 19.82 4.45 13.16
N ILE A 301 19.26 4.99 14.22
CA ILE A 301 18.94 4.25 15.45
C ILE A 301 17.44 4.04 15.51
N ILE A 302 17.01 2.78 15.61
CA ILE A 302 15.60 2.39 15.68
C ILE A 302 15.30 1.83 17.07
N ILE A 303 14.57 2.58 17.88
CA ILE A 303 14.11 2.15 19.20
C ILE A 303 12.75 1.47 18.99
N ALA A 304 12.70 0.15 19.14
CA ALA A 304 11.53 -0.67 18.84
C ALA A 304 11.16 -1.58 20.03
N PRO A 305 10.54 -1.03 21.09
CA PRO A 305 10.27 -1.77 22.33
C PRO A 305 9.35 -2.98 22.12
N GLY A 306 8.48 -2.98 21.12
CA GLY A 306 7.58 -4.09 20.78
C GLY A 306 8.21 -5.19 19.91
N LEU A 307 9.42 -4.97 19.38
CA LEU A 307 10.03 -5.88 18.38
C LEU A 307 10.36 -7.25 19.00
N LYS A 308 9.79 -8.32 18.42
CA LYS A 308 9.91 -9.71 18.92
C LYS A 308 10.16 -10.75 17.84
N ARG A 309 10.17 -10.37 16.55
CA ARG A 309 10.42 -11.24 15.39
C ARG A 309 10.87 -10.41 14.18
N PHE A 310 11.29 -11.07 13.12
CA PHE A 310 11.67 -10.40 11.88
C PHE A 310 10.51 -10.34 10.87
N GLY A 311 9.95 -11.50 10.49
CA GLY A 311 8.83 -11.59 9.54
C GLY A 311 7.46 -11.70 10.23
N GLU A 312 6.39 -11.34 9.52
CA GLU A 312 5.01 -11.60 9.96
C GLU A 312 4.59 -13.05 9.66
N GLN A 313 5.13 -13.62 8.58
CA GLN A 313 4.91 -15.00 8.17
C GLN A 313 6.14 -15.84 8.55
N PRO A 314 5.96 -17.11 8.99
CA PRO A 314 7.10 -17.97 9.38
C PRO A 314 8.16 -18.12 8.28
N GLU A 315 7.72 -18.22 7.01
CA GLU A 315 8.63 -18.36 5.87
C GLU A 315 9.45 -17.09 5.66
N VAL A 316 8.83 -15.93 5.81
CA VAL A 316 9.50 -14.62 5.70
C VAL A 316 10.46 -14.41 6.88
N ASP A 317 10.08 -14.80 8.09
CA ASP A 317 10.99 -14.76 9.26
C ASP A 317 12.22 -15.66 9.04
N ALA A 318 12.01 -16.89 8.54
CA ALA A 318 13.08 -17.82 8.21
C ALA A 318 14.01 -17.28 7.11
N LEU A 319 13.44 -16.66 6.08
CA LEU A 319 14.18 -16.03 4.98
C LEU A 319 15.04 -14.87 5.48
N ILE A 320 14.50 -14.00 6.35
CA ILE A 320 15.26 -12.89 6.93
C ILE A 320 16.41 -13.42 7.81
N ARG A 321 16.17 -14.41 8.65
CA ARG A 321 17.21 -15.05 9.47
C ARG A 321 18.30 -15.71 8.63
N LYS A 322 17.95 -16.27 7.47
CA LYS A 322 18.87 -16.97 6.58
C LYS A 322 19.82 -16.03 5.83
N VAL A 323 19.30 -14.90 5.34
CA VAL A 323 20.05 -14.00 4.44
C VAL A 323 20.49 -12.72 5.14
N GLY A 324 19.59 -12.11 5.91
CA GLY A 324 19.83 -10.83 6.55
C GLY A 324 19.75 -9.63 5.58
N TYR A 325 19.94 -8.45 6.13
CA TYR A 325 19.90 -7.17 5.40
C TYR A 325 21.28 -6.82 4.86
N VAL A 326 21.70 -7.57 3.84
CA VAL A 326 23.09 -7.58 3.34
C VAL A 326 23.33 -6.72 2.09
N GLY A 327 22.33 -5.93 1.67
CA GLY A 327 22.37 -5.09 0.47
C GLY A 327 21.92 -5.81 -0.80
N THR A 328 21.46 -5.02 -1.75
CA THR A 328 20.86 -5.50 -3.01
C THR A 328 21.72 -6.53 -3.74
N PRO A 329 23.05 -6.34 -3.96
CA PRO A 329 23.83 -7.31 -4.74
C PRO A 329 23.82 -8.72 -4.14
N ARG A 330 24.00 -8.84 -2.81
CA ARG A 330 24.01 -10.14 -2.14
C ARG A 330 22.63 -10.78 -2.02
N VAL A 331 21.59 -9.94 -1.82
CA VAL A 331 20.21 -10.44 -1.80
C VAL A 331 19.82 -10.98 -3.18
N MET A 332 20.21 -10.30 -4.26
CA MET A 332 19.94 -10.77 -5.63
C MET A 332 20.71 -12.05 -5.98
N GLU A 333 21.97 -12.19 -5.55
CA GLU A 333 22.73 -13.43 -5.68
C GLU A 333 22.01 -14.59 -4.99
N ALA A 334 21.55 -14.38 -3.75
CA ALA A 334 20.78 -15.38 -3.01
C ALA A 334 19.44 -15.69 -3.71
N TYR A 335 18.74 -14.67 -4.22
CA TYR A 335 17.47 -14.83 -4.95
C TYR A 335 17.60 -15.75 -6.17
N HIS A 336 18.67 -15.61 -6.95
CA HIS A 336 18.89 -16.44 -8.14
C HIS A 336 19.21 -17.90 -7.84
N SER A 337 19.71 -18.20 -6.64
CA SER A 337 20.17 -19.54 -6.26
C SER A 337 19.28 -20.28 -5.25
N ASP A 338 18.36 -19.58 -4.59
CA ASP A 338 17.58 -20.14 -3.47
C ASP A 338 16.07 -20.13 -3.77
N PRO A 339 15.46 -21.35 -3.90
CA PRO A 339 14.01 -21.46 -4.16
C PRO A 339 13.14 -20.79 -3.10
N LEU A 340 13.56 -20.71 -1.83
CA LEU A 340 12.79 -20.05 -0.78
C LEU A 340 12.63 -18.55 -1.06
N LEU A 341 13.73 -17.90 -1.50
CA LEU A 341 13.71 -16.49 -1.85
C LEU A 341 12.85 -16.20 -3.09
N GLN A 342 12.86 -17.12 -4.06
CA GLN A 342 12.04 -17.02 -5.26
C GLN A 342 10.55 -17.19 -4.93
N ASP A 343 10.22 -18.16 -4.10
CA ASP A 343 8.85 -18.48 -3.69
C ASP A 343 8.22 -17.36 -2.83
N PHE A 344 9.07 -16.70 -2.02
CA PHE A 344 8.70 -15.57 -1.18
C PHE A 344 9.38 -14.26 -1.63
N ALA A 345 9.31 -13.97 -2.92
CA ALA A 345 10.00 -12.84 -3.53
C ALA A 345 9.61 -11.47 -2.91
N HIS A 346 8.42 -11.33 -2.35
CA HIS A 346 8.05 -10.16 -1.55
C HIS A 346 8.90 -10.02 -0.26
N GLY A 347 9.25 -11.15 0.38
CA GLY A 347 10.19 -11.17 1.49
C GLY A 347 11.61 -10.81 1.05
N THR A 348 12.01 -11.28 -0.13
CA THR A 348 13.29 -10.89 -0.74
C THR A 348 13.35 -9.40 -1.05
N ALA A 349 12.28 -8.82 -1.61
CA ALA A 349 12.15 -7.39 -1.83
C ALA A 349 12.26 -6.59 -0.51
N HIS A 350 11.69 -7.11 0.58
CA HIS A 350 11.83 -6.51 1.92
C HIS A 350 13.29 -6.50 2.42
N LEU A 351 14.09 -7.54 2.15
CA LEU A 351 15.53 -7.53 2.48
C LEU A 351 16.26 -6.41 1.74
N ILE A 352 15.96 -6.19 0.47
CA ILE A 352 16.53 -5.10 -0.33
C ILE A 352 16.12 -3.74 0.29
N HIS A 353 14.83 -3.52 0.48
CA HIS A 353 14.31 -2.27 1.02
C HIS A 353 14.81 -1.97 2.44
N GLY A 354 15.02 -2.98 3.27
CA GLY A 354 15.52 -2.85 4.64
C GLY A 354 17.04 -2.71 4.76
N SER A 355 17.79 -2.92 3.68
CA SER A 355 19.24 -2.80 3.67
C SER A 355 19.69 -1.35 3.51
N SER A 356 20.79 -0.97 4.16
CA SER A 356 21.38 0.38 4.07
C SER A 356 22.20 0.63 2.79
N GLU A 357 22.40 -0.40 1.97
CA GLU A 357 23.29 -0.41 0.79
C GLU A 357 24.74 0.02 1.11
N GLY A 358 25.18 -0.19 2.37
CA GLY A 358 26.49 0.24 2.85
C GLY A 358 26.65 1.75 3.01
N ARG A 359 25.60 2.54 2.80
CA ARG A 359 25.65 4.01 2.89
C ARG A 359 25.68 4.52 4.32
N PHE A 360 24.93 3.89 5.22
CA PHE A 360 24.81 4.28 6.62
C PHE A 360 24.66 3.03 7.51
N ARG A 361 24.92 3.21 8.81
CA ARG A 361 24.74 2.14 9.80
C ARG A 361 23.30 2.14 10.31
N ILE A 362 22.73 0.95 10.49
CA ILE A 362 21.44 0.75 11.17
C ILE A 362 21.71 0.08 12.52
N THR A 363 21.17 0.66 13.58
CA THR A 363 21.24 0.13 14.93
C THR A 363 19.82 -0.06 15.46
N TYR A 364 19.45 -1.31 15.77
CA TYR A 364 18.18 -1.63 16.42
C TYR A 364 18.37 -1.74 17.94
N ALA A 365 17.43 -1.13 18.68
CA ALA A 365 17.24 -1.33 20.13
C ALA A 365 15.87 -2.00 20.35
N PRO A 366 15.78 -3.34 20.26
CA PRO A 366 14.55 -4.10 20.41
C PRO A 366 14.19 -4.33 21.88
N GLY A 367 12.88 -4.51 22.17
CA GLY A 367 12.43 -4.84 23.51
C GLY A 367 12.47 -6.34 23.84
N HIS A 368 12.34 -7.21 22.83
CA HIS A 368 12.14 -8.66 23.05
C HIS A 368 13.04 -9.55 22.18
N MET A 369 14.09 -9.01 21.56
CA MET A 369 15.05 -9.77 20.79
C MET A 369 16.46 -9.59 21.37
N THR A 370 17.29 -10.61 21.21
CA THR A 370 18.68 -10.56 21.71
C THR A 370 19.58 -9.79 20.74
N ARG A 371 20.74 -9.40 21.23
CA ARG A 371 21.76 -8.76 20.42
C ARG A 371 22.24 -9.70 19.30
N GLU A 372 22.43 -10.97 19.62
CA GLU A 372 22.88 -11.99 18.67
C GLU A 372 21.88 -12.19 17.52
N GLU A 373 20.57 -12.12 17.82
CA GLU A 373 19.54 -12.19 16.78
C GLU A 373 19.62 -10.99 15.83
N ILE A 374 19.77 -9.78 16.36
CA ILE A 374 19.85 -8.54 15.58
C ILE A 374 21.14 -8.52 14.75
N GLU A 375 22.28 -8.83 15.33
CA GLU A 375 23.56 -8.91 14.61
C GLU A 375 23.54 -10.04 13.56
N GLY A 376 22.83 -11.14 13.83
CA GLY A 376 22.66 -12.27 12.91
C GLY A 376 21.95 -11.92 11.59
N VAL A 377 21.19 -10.83 11.55
CA VAL A 377 20.54 -10.31 10.33
C VAL A 377 21.23 -9.05 9.78
N ASN A 378 22.44 -8.75 10.23
CA ASN A 378 23.28 -7.66 9.76
C ASN A 378 22.79 -6.24 10.14
N PHE A 379 22.20 -6.10 11.31
CA PHE A 379 21.88 -4.82 11.95
C PHE A 379 22.77 -4.53 13.15
#